data_41ea0fd42ecfe78186bccd34104a40e7
#
_entry.id   41ea0fd42ecfe78186bccd34104a40e7
#
_cell.length_a   1.000
_cell.length_b   1.000
_cell.length_c   1.000
_cell.angle_alpha   90.00
_cell.angle_beta   90.00
_cell.angle_gamma   90.00
#
_symmetry.space_group_name_H-M   'P 1'
#
loop_
_entity.id
_entity.type
_entity.pdbx_description
1 polymer ?
#
loop_
_entity_poly.entity_id
_entity_poly.type
_entity_poly.pdbx_seq_one_letter_code
_entity_poly.pdbx_strand_id
1 'polypeptide(L)'
;MDYLDGRITTEEFINMRNSKATKDIVRWSLNLFDYFTKDIFDGNSGEKVVLDIEKEILKDGKTDRVFRLTNQFIEWLKVEHKNIIVRSSNHDVFITKHTASSIHVVVSHVRAYYEEFGQIDFPDRKFRRMVKLPKKIKFELYALTKDEIKQMCNRSSTHRKVLYMILKDTGLRISEALLIKKRDFTLVNEPISLNIPPNHDKTNSTNQTRYLTSETKEFLETFANDKADDDYLFIKNYEHLEQAVNNEERIFDLLRKKLGFTERYEHNNRHKIVIHSFRAFCATTLADKYGEEFAHGYIGHSKYLGQYIRNKKKVPEMFHRIENELMIYKTVEVIDDSERVRELEIKMDRQQQNVTELTKLMKELAEQKEILTAQKLEIQRLKNLT
;
A
#
# COMPACT_ATOMS: atom_id res chain seq x y z
N MET A 1 -22.14 -13.40 -44.76
CA MET A 1 -21.22 -12.85 -43.73
C MET A 1 -21.98 -12.72 -42.43
N ASP A 2 -22.09 -13.85 -41.69
CA ASP A 2 -22.95 -13.94 -40.48
C ASP A 2 -22.13 -13.78 -39.20
N TYR A 3 -21.08 -12.97 -39.25
CA TYR A 3 -20.16 -12.83 -38.10
C TYR A 3 -20.57 -11.78 -37.06
N LEU A 4 -21.66 -11.06 -37.26
CA LEU A 4 -22.04 -9.89 -36.44
C LEU A 4 -23.46 -9.91 -35.89
N ASP A 5 -24.31 -10.89 -36.25
CA ASP A 5 -25.72 -10.91 -35.86
C ASP A 5 -26.07 -11.80 -34.66
N GLY A 6 -25.06 -12.37 -33.99
CA GLY A 6 -25.24 -13.22 -32.82
C GLY A 6 -25.21 -12.44 -31.52
N ARG A 7 -26.23 -12.63 -30.66
CA ARG A 7 -26.14 -12.22 -29.25
C ARG A 7 -24.94 -12.95 -28.59
N ILE A 8 -24.10 -12.22 -27.81
CA ILE A 8 -23.04 -12.84 -27.05
C ILE A 8 -23.63 -13.80 -26.01
N THR A 9 -22.95 -14.91 -25.78
CA THR A 9 -23.30 -15.86 -24.70
C THR A 9 -22.83 -15.32 -23.34
N THR A 10 -23.40 -15.86 -22.26
CA THR A 10 -22.95 -15.55 -20.89
C THR A 10 -21.47 -15.82 -20.69
N GLU A 11 -20.93 -16.90 -21.28
CA GLU A 11 -19.49 -17.21 -21.16
C GLU A 11 -18.62 -16.26 -22.00
N GLU A 12 -19.06 -15.83 -23.17
CA GLU A 12 -18.39 -14.79 -23.94
C GLU A 12 -18.38 -13.46 -23.18
N PHE A 13 -19.49 -13.05 -22.58
CA PHE A 13 -19.57 -11.87 -21.71
C PHE A 13 -18.54 -11.92 -20.60
N ILE A 14 -18.36 -13.05 -19.93
CA ILE A 14 -17.34 -13.23 -18.89
C ILE A 14 -15.92 -13.12 -19.49
N ASN A 15 -15.73 -13.78 -20.65
CA ASN A 15 -14.40 -13.86 -21.28
C ASN A 15 -13.91 -12.56 -21.90
N MET A 16 -14.78 -11.61 -22.19
CA MET A 16 -14.41 -10.24 -22.61
C MET A 16 -13.64 -9.44 -21.54
N ARG A 17 -13.60 -9.90 -20.30
CA ARG A 17 -12.88 -9.20 -19.22
C ARG A 17 -11.35 -9.47 -19.29
N ASN A 18 -10.56 -8.42 -19.02
CA ASN A 18 -9.11 -8.44 -19.25
C ASN A 18 -8.31 -9.35 -18.31
N SER A 19 -8.77 -9.56 -17.08
CA SER A 19 -8.02 -10.34 -16.09
C SER A 19 -8.80 -11.53 -15.55
N LYS A 20 -8.11 -12.61 -15.20
CA LYS A 20 -8.69 -13.80 -14.55
C LYS A 20 -9.49 -13.40 -13.30
N ALA A 21 -8.92 -12.57 -12.43
CA ALA A 21 -9.59 -12.13 -11.21
C ALA A 21 -10.91 -11.36 -11.51
N THR A 22 -10.95 -10.54 -12.56
CA THR A 22 -12.18 -9.87 -12.98
C THR A 22 -13.19 -10.87 -13.53
N LYS A 23 -12.75 -11.83 -14.34
CA LYS A 23 -13.62 -12.91 -14.85
C LYS A 23 -14.27 -13.71 -13.72
N ASP A 24 -13.49 -14.05 -12.69
CA ASP A 24 -14.00 -14.80 -11.53
C ASP A 24 -15.01 -13.99 -10.70
N ILE A 25 -14.78 -12.68 -10.53
CA ILE A 25 -15.74 -11.79 -9.85
C ILE A 25 -17.02 -11.64 -10.67
N VAL A 26 -16.93 -11.52 -12.00
CA VAL A 26 -18.10 -11.45 -12.88
C VAL A 26 -18.89 -12.75 -12.80
N ARG A 27 -18.22 -13.91 -12.94
CA ARG A 27 -18.85 -15.24 -12.82
C ARG A 27 -19.54 -15.39 -11.48
N TRP A 28 -18.89 -15.04 -10.39
CA TRP A 28 -19.51 -15.05 -9.07
C TRP A 28 -20.75 -14.14 -8.98
N SER A 29 -20.68 -12.94 -9.55
CA SER A 29 -21.80 -12.00 -9.55
C SER A 29 -22.99 -12.53 -10.33
N LEU A 30 -22.76 -13.16 -11.50
CA LEU A 30 -23.80 -13.76 -12.32
C LEU A 30 -24.38 -15.03 -11.67
N ASN A 31 -23.58 -15.82 -10.98
CA ASN A 31 -24.08 -16.97 -10.21
C ASN A 31 -25.03 -16.52 -9.09
N LEU A 32 -24.69 -15.43 -8.37
CA LEU A 32 -25.61 -14.87 -7.36
C LEU A 32 -26.93 -14.38 -7.99
N PHE A 33 -26.86 -13.77 -9.15
CA PHE A 33 -28.04 -13.34 -9.89
C PHE A 33 -28.88 -14.53 -10.37
N ASP A 34 -28.24 -15.58 -10.84
CA ASP A 34 -28.92 -16.84 -11.26
C ASP A 34 -29.57 -17.54 -10.06
N TYR A 35 -28.95 -17.58 -8.90
CA TYR A 35 -29.56 -18.10 -7.67
C TYR A 35 -30.77 -17.28 -7.25
N PHE A 36 -30.69 -15.95 -7.29
CA PHE A 36 -31.81 -15.07 -7.01
C PHE A 36 -32.99 -15.31 -7.96
N THR A 37 -32.74 -15.39 -9.26
CA THR A 37 -33.81 -15.58 -10.24
C THR A 37 -34.45 -16.94 -10.11
N LYS A 38 -33.70 -17.99 -9.81
CA LYS A 38 -34.21 -19.33 -9.54
C LYS A 38 -35.06 -19.40 -8.27
N ASP A 39 -34.66 -18.63 -7.24
CA ASP A 39 -35.39 -18.57 -5.98
C ASP A 39 -36.74 -17.84 -6.11
N ILE A 40 -36.75 -16.72 -6.85
CA ILE A 40 -37.92 -15.82 -6.93
C ILE A 40 -38.81 -16.11 -8.11
N PHE A 41 -38.29 -16.69 -9.20
CA PHE A 41 -39.04 -16.90 -10.46
C PHE A 41 -39.14 -18.39 -10.85
N ASP A 42 -39.60 -19.21 -9.97
CA ASP A 42 -39.97 -20.63 -10.21
C ASP A 42 -38.86 -21.45 -10.92
N GLY A 43 -37.61 -21.23 -10.58
CA GLY A 43 -36.47 -21.96 -11.12
C GLY A 43 -35.96 -21.42 -12.47
N ASN A 44 -36.42 -20.25 -12.93
CA ASN A 44 -35.87 -19.62 -14.14
C ASN A 44 -34.43 -19.12 -13.93
N SER A 45 -33.58 -19.40 -14.92
CA SER A 45 -32.21 -18.90 -14.90
C SER A 45 -32.16 -17.38 -15.08
N GLY A 46 -31.07 -16.77 -14.59
CA GLY A 46 -30.81 -15.33 -14.76
C GLY A 46 -30.81 -14.92 -16.23
N GLU A 47 -30.21 -15.75 -17.10
CA GLU A 47 -30.21 -15.57 -18.54
C GLU A 47 -31.64 -15.50 -19.11
N LYS A 48 -32.49 -16.47 -18.77
CA LYS A 48 -33.87 -16.50 -19.24
C LYS A 48 -34.65 -15.27 -18.77
N VAL A 49 -34.51 -14.88 -17.51
CA VAL A 49 -35.21 -13.71 -16.96
C VAL A 49 -34.79 -12.42 -17.68
N VAL A 50 -33.52 -12.25 -18.01
CA VAL A 50 -33.02 -11.08 -18.78
C VAL A 50 -33.61 -11.05 -20.17
N LEU A 51 -33.64 -12.20 -20.88
CA LEU A 51 -34.21 -12.31 -22.21
C LEU A 51 -35.73 -12.05 -22.23
N ASP A 52 -36.45 -12.51 -21.22
CA ASP A 52 -37.90 -12.28 -21.13
C ASP A 52 -38.20 -10.79 -20.86
N ILE A 53 -37.41 -10.12 -20.02
CA ILE A 53 -37.51 -8.67 -19.78
C ILE A 53 -37.19 -7.88 -21.05
N GLU A 54 -36.15 -8.24 -21.80
CA GLU A 54 -35.85 -7.61 -23.09
C GLU A 54 -37.04 -7.68 -24.05
N LYS A 55 -37.62 -8.89 -24.25
CA LYS A 55 -38.81 -9.07 -25.10
C LYS A 55 -39.98 -8.19 -24.67
N GLU A 56 -40.20 -8.04 -23.37
CA GLU A 56 -41.23 -7.16 -22.85
C GLU A 56 -40.95 -5.68 -23.09
N ILE A 57 -39.69 -5.26 -22.93
CA ILE A 57 -39.26 -3.88 -23.21
C ILE A 57 -39.41 -3.55 -24.68
N LEU A 58 -39.09 -4.49 -25.58
CA LEU A 58 -39.28 -4.32 -27.03
C LEU A 58 -40.77 -4.13 -27.40
N LYS A 59 -41.72 -4.69 -26.62
CA LYS A 59 -43.16 -4.52 -26.85
C LYS A 59 -43.69 -3.18 -26.38
N ASP A 60 -43.24 -2.65 -25.25
CA ASP A 60 -43.89 -1.50 -24.61
C ASP A 60 -42.94 -0.34 -24.26
N GLY A 61 -41.64 -0.48 -24.53
CA GLY A 61 -40.59 0.54 -24.27
C GLY A 61 -40.30 0.80 -22.79
N LYS A 62 -40.86 0.01 -21.85
CA LYS A 62 -40.78 0.29 -20.42
C LYS A 62 -39.55 -0.39 -19.76
N THR A 63 -38.50 0.33 -19.57
CA THR A 63 -37.26 -0.14 -18.88
C THR A 63 -37.40 -0.25 -17.36
N ASP A 64 -38.49 0.16 -16.76
CA ASP A 64 -38.68 0.19 -15.30
C ASP A 64 -38.64 -1.20 -14.65
N ARG A 65 -38.87 -2.25 -15.44
CA ARG A 65 -38.79 -3.66 -15.01
C ARG A 65 -37.37 -4.01 -14.55
N VAL A 66 -36.34 -3.56 -15.27
CA VAL A 66 -34.94 -3.79 -14.92
C VAL A 66 -34.61 -3.17 -13.56
N PHE A 67 -35.09 -1.96 -13.28
CA PHE A 67 -34.84 -1.29 -12.01
C PHE A 67 -35.57 -1.97 -10.85
N ARG A 68 -36.80 -2.47 -11.07
CA ARG A 68 -37.51 -3.24 -10.05
C ARG A 68 -36.81 -4.55 -9.75
N LEU A 69 -36.45 -5.31 -10.79
CA LEU A 69 -35.67 -6.56 -10.62
C LEU A 69 -34.35 -6.32 -9.87
N THR A 70 -33.60 -5.28 -10.26
CA THR A 70 -32.35 -4.94 -9.59
C THR A 70 -32.58 -4.59 -8.12
N ASN A 71 -33.62 -3.84 -7.78
CA ASN A 71 -33.92 -3.52 -6.38
C ASN A 71 -34.36 -4.78 -5.59
N GLN A 72 -35.12 -5.69 -6.16
CA GLN A 72 -35.44 -6.97 -5.52
C GLN A 72 -34.20 -7.80 -5.30
N PHE A 73 -33.30 -7.85 -6.27
CA PHE A 73 -32.01 -8.53 -6.12
C PHE A 73 -31.14 -7.91 -5.02
N ILE A 74 -31.11 -6.58 -4.91
CA ILE A 74 -30.40 -5.88 -3.82
C ILE A 74 -30.97 -6.27 -2.46
N GLU A 75 -32.29 -6.31 -2.30
CA GLU A 75 -32.90 -6.72 -1.03
C GLU A 75 -32.61 -8.20 -0.73
N TRP A 76 -32.63 -9.06 -1.74
CA TRP A 76 -32.27 -10.46 -1.60
C TRP A 76 -30.82 -10.64 -1.13
N LEU A 77 -29.85 -9.86 -1.67
CA LEU A 77 -28.44 -9.90 -1.25
C LEU A 77 -28.19 -9.42 0.21
N LYS A 78 -29.14 -8.73 0.82
CA LYS A 78 -29.02 -8.21 2.21
C LYS A 78 -29.37 -9.23 3.28
N VAL A 79 -29.93 -10.37 2.92
CA VAL A 79 -30.34 -11.42 3.86
C VAL A 79 -29.55 -12.71 3.64
N GLU A 80 -29.62 -13.61 4.60
CA GLU A 80 -29.04 -14.95 4.46
C GLU A 80 -30.05 -15.90 3.81
N HIS A 81 -29.58 -16.69 2.86
CA HIS A 81 -30.38 -17.70 2.21
C HIS A 81 -29.81 -19.08 2.52
N LYS A 82 -30.62 -19.93 3.15
CA LYS A 82 -30.31 -21.32 3.44
C LYS A 82 -31.09 -22.21 2.47
N ASN A 83 -30.44 -23.28 1.99
CA ASN A 83 -31.08 -24.30 1.15
C ASN A 83 -31.49 -23.83 -0.25
N ILE A 84 -30.71 -22.98 -0.90
CA ILE A 84 -30.89 -22.75 -2.33
C ILE A 84 -30.39 -24.01 -3.05
N ILE A 85 -31.35 -24.82 -3.57
CA ILE A 85 -31.03 -26.06 -4.30
C ILE A 85 -30.48 -25.68 -5.66
N VAL A 86 -29.17 -25.85 -5.86
CA VAL A 86 -28.55 -25.76 -7.17
C VAL A 86 -28.69 -27.11 -7.86
N ARG A 87 -29.58 -27.21 -8.83
CA ARG A 87 -29.89 -28.46 -9.54
C ARG A 87 -28.70 -29.13 -10.27
N SER A 88 -27.56 -28.42 -10.42
CA SER A 88 -26.33 -28.95 -11.06
C SER A 88 -25.35 -29.58 -10.10
N SER A 89 -25.49 -29.37 -8.80
CA SER A 89 -24.69 -30.04 -7.77
C SER A 89 -25.64 -30.45 -6.65
N ASN A 90 -25.60 -31.71 -6.24
CA ASN A 90 -26.40 -32.23 -5.12
C ASN A 90 -26.03 -31.61 -3.76
N HIS A 91 -25.58 -30.36 -3.74
CA HIS A 91 -25.17 -29.64 -2.55
C HIS A 91 -26.03 -28.40 -2.33
N ASP A 92 -26.53 -28.26 -1.10
CA ASP A 92 -27.19 -27.03 -0.67
C ASP A 92 -26.18 -25.87 -0.67
N VAL A 93 -26.49 -24.80 -1.38
CA VAL A 93 -25.67 -23.58 -1.39
C VAL A 93 -26.15 -22.68 -0.26
N PHE A 94 -25.25 -22.35 0.64
CA PHE A 94 -25.50 -21.37 1.68
C PHE A 94 -24.97 -20.00 1.23
N ILE A 95 -25.87 -19.04 1.08
CA ILE A 95 -25.52 -17.66 0.69
C ILE A 95 -25.61 -16.77 1.93
N THR A 96 -24.45 -16.24 2.32
CA THR A 96 -24.35 -15.31 3.45
C THR A 96 -24.78 -13.91 3.05
N LYS A 97 -25.24 -13.12 4.02
CA LYS A 97 -25.50 -11.70 3.86
C LYS A 97 -24.30 -10.95 3.28
N HIS A 98 -24.53 -10.17 2.23
CA HIS A 98 -23.51 -9.39 1.55
C HIS A 98 -23.34 -7.97 2.13
N THR A 99 -22.10 -7.49 2.14
CA THR A 99 -21.80 -6.09 2.53
C THR A 99 -22.24 -5.11 1.45
N ALA A 100 -22.46 -3.84 1.82
CA ALA A 100 -22.78 -2.79 0.86
C ALA A 100 -21.75 -2.72 -0.29
N SER A 101 -20.45 -2.87 0.00
CA SER A 101 -19.41 -2.85 -1.03
C SER A 101 -19.52 -4.02 -2.00
N SER A 102 -19.80 -5.23 -1.50
CA SER A 102 -20.02 -6.41 -2.34
C SER A 102 -21.27 -6.26 -3.23
N ILE A 103 -22.37 -5.74 -2.66
CA ILE A 103 -23.61 -5.47 -3.41
C ILE A 103 -23.34 -4.51 -4.57
N HIS A 104 -22.58 -3.44 -4.36
CA HIS A 104 -22.22 -2.51 -5.44
C HIS A 104 -21.44 -3.19 -6.57
N VAL A 105 -20.51 -4.09 -6.24
CA VAL A 105 -19.72 -4.83 -7.24
C VAL A 105 -20.64 -5.76 -8.04
N VAL A 106 -21.44 -6.56 -7.35
CA VAL A 106 -22.38 -7.50 -7.98
C VAL A 106 -23.36 -6.78 -8.90
N VAL A 107 -23.99 -5.71 -8.40
CA VAL A 107 -24.97 -4.94 -9.18
C VAL A 107 -24.32 -4.26 -10.40
N SER A 108 -23.07 -3.81 -10.27
CA SER A 108 -22.32 -3.24 -11.41
C SER A 108 -22.14 -4.27 -12.55
N HIS A 109 -21.81 -5.51 -12.20
CA HIS A 109 -21.64 -6.57 -13.20
C HIS A 109 -22.95 -7.06 -13.78
N VAL A 110 -24.01 -7.17 -12.97
CA VAL A 110 -25.35 -7.52 -13.45
C VAL A 110 -25.92 -6.42 -14.33
N ARG A 111 -25.66 -5.16 -14.02
CA ARG A 111 -26.01 -4.03 -14.88
C ARG A 111 -25.35 -4.15 -16.26
N ALA A 112 -24.02 -4.36 -16.30
CA ALA A 112 -23.31 -4.57 -17.56
C ALA A 112 -23.86 -5.79 -18.32
N TYR A 113 -24.30 -6.82 -17.61
CA TYR A 113 -24.93 -7.99 -18.22
C TYR A 113 -26.29 -7.67 -18.86
N TYR A 114 -27.12 -6.79 -18.27
CA TYR A 114 -28.32 -6.30 -18.92
C TYR A 114 -28.01 -5.54 -20.22
N GLU A 115 -26.97 -4.67 -20.19
CA GLU A 115 -26.58 -3.84 -21.33
C GLU A 115 -25.93 -4.67 -22.45
N GLU A 116 -24.95 -5.51 -22.16
CA GLU A 116 -24.14 -6.21 -23.16
C GLU A 116 -24.79 -7.53 -23.63
N PHE A 117 -25.29 -8.37 -22.71
CA PHE A 117 -25.94 -9.64 -23.03
C PHE A 117 -27.44 -9.43 -23.37
N GLY A 118 -28.14 -8.71 -22.51
CA GLY A 118 -29.59 -8.47 -22.63
C GLY A 118 -29.95 -7.44 -23.70
N GLN A 119 -28.97 -6.72 -24.27
CA GLN A 119 -29.17 -5.65 -25.24
C GLN A 119 -30.20 -4.60 -24.78
N ILE A 120 -30.29 -4.41 -23.45
CA ILE A 120 -31.22 -3.49 -22.82
C ILE A 120 -30.53 -2.16 -22.59
N ASP A 121 -30.89 -1.14 -23.35
CA ASP A 121 -30.35 0.21 -23.17
C ASP A 121 -31.19 1.01 -22.16
N PHE A 122 -30.53 1.66 -21.22
CA PHE A 122 -31.14 2.58 -20.27
C PHE A 122 -30.17 3.68 -19.82
N PRO A 123 -30.65 4.93 -19.66
CA PRO A 123 -29.77 6.03 -19.29
C PRO A 123 -29.15 5.84 -17.91
N ASP A 124 -27.85 6.03 -17.79
CA ASP A 124 -27.10 5.92 -16.53
C ASP A 124 -27.72 6.77 -15.41
N ARG A 125 -28.15 8.00 -15.72
CA ARG A 125 -28.83 8.89 -14.77
C ARG A 125 -30.13 8.29 -14.23
N LYS A 126 -30.90 7.59 -15.10
CA LYS A 126 -32.16 6.92 -14.70
C LYS A 126 -31.87 5.74 -13.79
N PHE A 127 -30.87 4.91 -14.12
CA PHE A 127 -30.43 3.80 -13.27
C PHE A 127 -30.04 4.26 -11.87
N ARG A 128 -29.16 5.27 -11.76
CA ARG A 128 -28.71 5.80 -10.46
C ARG A 128 -29.85 6.38 -9.61
N ARG A 129 -30.89 6.91 -10.23
CA ARG A 129 -32.07 7.43 -9.52
C ARG A 129 -33.03 6.34 -9.07
N MET A 130 -33.21 5.30 -9.89
CA MET A 130 -34.25 4.27 -9.69
C MET A 130 -33.74 3.08 -8.87
N VAL A 131 -32.40 2.79 -8.90
CA VAL A 131 -31.81 1.68 -8.16
C VAL A 131 -31.26 2.16 -6.82
N LYS A 132 -31.74 1.55 -5.74
CA LYS A 132 -31.45 1.96 -4.35
C LYS A 132 -30.28 1.15 -3.78
N LEU A 133 -29.08 1.48 -4.19
CA LEU A 133 -27.86 0.88 -3.64
C LEU A 133 -27.67 1.23 -2.16
N PRO A 134 -27.24 0.28 -1.32
CA PRO A 134 -26.94 0.55 0.09
C PRO A 134 -25.76 1.51 0.23
N LYS A 135 -25.79 2.38 1.25
CA LYS A 135 -24.72 3.34 1.52
C LYS A 135 -23.44 2.59 1.93
N LYS A 136 -22.33 2.85 1.21
CA LYS A 136 -21.01 2.34 1.60
C LYS A 136 -20.53 3.07 2.85
N ILE A 137 -20.11 2.31 3.84
CA ILE A 137 -19.46 2.86 5.02
C ILE A 137 -17.97 2.95 4.67
N LYS A 138 -17.42 4.15 4.73
CA LYS A 138 -15.97 4.36 4.68
C LYS A 138 -15.38 3.97 6.02
N PHE A 139 -14.29 3.25 6.01
CA PHE A 139 -13.52 2.93 7.20
C PHE A 139 -12.06 3.21 6.91
N GLU A 140 -11.34 3.63 7.93
CA GLU A 140 -9.90 3.81 7.85
C GLU A 140 -9.22 2.46 8.01
N LEU A 141 -8.23 2.21 7.16
CA LEU A 141 -7.39 1.04 7.33
C LEU A 141 -6.54 1.21 8.58
N TYR A 142 -6.52 0.18 9.41
CA TYR A 142 -5.70 0.16 10.60
C TYR A 142 -4.21 0.19 10.22
N ALA A 143 -3.51 1.22 10.64
CA ALA A 143 -2.07 1.31 10.56
C ALA A 143 -1.46 0.53 11.74
N LEU A 144 -0.53 -0.39 11.46
CA LEU A 144 0.18 -1.14 12.49
C LEU A 144 1.01 -0.20 13.36
N THR A 145 1.17 -0.55 14.63
CA THR A 145 2.17 0.06 15.51
C THR A 145 3.54 -0.59 15.29
N LYS A 146 4.61 0.08 15.67
CA LYS A 146 5.98 -0.48 15.64
C LYS A 146 6.08 -1.78 16.45
N ASP A 147 5.42 -1.85 17.60
CA ASP A 147 5.44 -3.02 18.47
C ASP A 147 4.70 -4.21 17.84
N GLU A 148 3.57 -3.99 17.19
CA GLU A 148 2.85 -5.03 16.46
C GLU A 148 3.70 -5.59 15.32
N ILE A 149 4.35 -4.72 14.54
CA ILE A 149 5.26 -5.14 13.45
C ILE A 149 6.43 -5.95 14.04
N LYS A 150 7.04 -5.47 15.12
CA LYS A 150 8.13 -6.16 15.81
C LYS A 150 7.73 -7.55 16.30
N GLN A 151 6.55 -7.68 16.92
CA GLN A 151 6.02 -8.97 17.34
C GLN A 151 5.80 -9.92 16.16
N MET A 152 5.23 -9.44 15.05
CA MET A 152 5.03 -10.23 13.84
C MET A 152 6.37 -10.69 13.25
N CYS A 153 7.34 -9.81 13.11
CA CYS A 153 8.67 -10.12 12.60
C CYS A 153 9.40 -11.16 13.48
N ASN A 154 9.32 -11.02 14.81
CA ASN A 154 9.99 -11.92 15.75
C ASN A 154 9.38 -13.33 15.80
N ARG A 155 8.11 -13.48 15.42
CA ARG A 155 7.41 -14.76 15.36
C ARG A 155 7.36 -15.39 13.98
N SER A 156 7.94 -14.72 12.99
CA SER A 156 7.97 -15.18 11.60
C SER A 156 9.30 -15.87 11.27
N SER A 157 9.29 -16.70 10.22
CA SER A 157 10.54 -17.19 9.62
C SER A 157 11.35 -16.05 9.02
N THR A 158 12.67 -16.25 8.84
CA THR A 158 13.57 -15.24 8.23
C THR A 158 13.03 -14.73 6.90
N HIS A 159 12.53 -15.60 6.03
CA HIS A 159 11.89 -15.25 4.76
C HIS A 159 10.76 -14.24 4.94
N ARG A 160 9.82 -14.47 5.88
CA ARG A 160 8.69 -13.57 6.13
C ARG A 160 9.09 -12.32 6.90
N LYS A 161 10.07 -12.44 7.79
CA LYS A 161 10.62 -11.27 8.47
C LYS A 161 11.12 -10.24 7.45
N VAL A 162 11.94 -10.66 6.48
CA VAL A 162 12.46 -9.77 5.43
C VAL A 162 11.31 -9.22 4.58
N LEU A 163 10.33 -10.04 4.20
CA LEU A 163 9.15 -9.59 3.46
C LEU A 163 8.38 -8.50 4.22
N TYR A 164 8.12 -8.68 5.52
CA TYR A 164 7.39 -7.72 6.34
C TYR A 164 8.19 -6.43 6.56
N MET A 165 9.51 -6.53 6.70
CA MET A 165 10.40 -5.38 6.76
C MET A 165 10.35 -4.55 5.47
N ILE A 166 10.37 -5.20 4.31
CA ILE A 166 10.21 -4.52 3.01
C ILE A 166 8.82 -3.87 2.89
N LEU A 167 7.75 -4.59 3.27
CA LEU A 167 6.38 -4.06 3.22
C LEU A 167 6.20 -2.80 4.08
N LYS A 168 6.79 -2.76 5.28
CA LYS A 168 6.69 -1.61 6.19
C LYS A 168 7.41 -0.38 5.66
N ASP A 169 8.55 -0.54 4.98
CA ASP A 169 9.34 0.58 4.47
C ASP A 169 8.80 1.13 3.15
N THR A 170 8.33 0.24 2.30
CA THR A 170 7.97 0.59 0.91
C THR A 170 6.49 0.84 0.70
N GLY A 171 5.65 0.32 1.59
CA GLY A 171 4.21 0.33 1.41
C GLY A 171 3.72 -0.45 0.19
N LEU A 172 4.50 -1.38 -0.35
CA LEU A 172 4.11 -2.22 -1.49
C LEU A 172 2.88 -3.09 -1.18
N ARG A 173 2.14 -3.45 -2.24
CA ARG A 173 1.16 -4.54 -2.13
C ARG A 173 1.88 -5.87 -2.03
N ILE A 174 1.29 -6.84 -1.36
CA ILE A 174 1.90 -8.17 -1.22
C ILE A 174 2.28 -8.80 -2.57
N SER A 175 1.42 -8.67 -3.58
CA SER A 175 1.70 -9.18 -4.92
C SER A 175 2.90 -8.50 -5.59
N GLU A 176 3.10 -7.20 -5.35
CA GLU A 176 4.25 -6.43 -5.85
C GLU A 176 5.53 -6.85 -5.12
N ALA A 177 5.46 -6.99 -3.78
CA ALA A 177 6.60 -7.40 -2.97
C ALA A 177 7.08 -8.82 -3.29
N LEU A 178 6.17 -9.75 -3.59
CA LEU A 178 6.53 -11.12 -3.95
C LEU A 178 7.27 -11.23 -5.30
N LEU A 179 7.12 -10.24 -6.18
CA LEU A 179 7.77 -10.20 -7.49
C LEU A 179 9.16 -9.54 -7.49
N ILE A 180 9.64 -9.10 -6.33
CA ILE A 180 10.94 -8.45 -6.22
C ILE A 180 12.07 -9.46 -6.50
N LYS A 181 13.02 -9.04 -7.33
CA LYS A 181 14.27 -9.74 -7.62
C LYS A 181 15.44 -9.09 -6.92
N LYS A 182 16.53 -9.84 -6.74
CA LYS A 182 17.75 -9.29 -6.12
C LYS A 182 18.29 -8.08 -6.87
N ARG A 183 18.32 -8.11 -8.20
CA ARG A 183 18.76 -7.00 -9.08
C ARG A 183 17.95 -5.72 -8.98
N ASP A 184 16.73 -5.78 -8.43
CA ASP A 184 15.86 -4.60 -8.31
C ASP A 184 16.35 -3.64 -7.21
N PHE A 185 17.28 -4.10 -6.34
CA PHE A 185 17.88 -3.28 -5.30
C PHE A 185 19.19 -2.63 -5.76
N THR A 186 19.39 -1.37 -5.36
CA THR A 186 20.70 -0.70 -5.46
C THR A 186 21.24 -0.54 -4.05
N LEU A 187 22.05 -1.53 -3.62
CA LEU A 187 22.53 -1.65 -2.23
C LEU A 187 23.60 -0.63 -1.86
N VAL A 188 24.28 -0.04 -2.85
CA VAL A 188 25.35 0.96 -2.63
C VAL A 188 24.81 2.36 -2.34
N ASN A 189 23.52 2.61 -2.58
CA ASN A 189 22.89 3.89 -2.29
C ASN A 189 22.51 4.00 -0.81
N GLU A 190 22.52 5.22 -0.29
CA GLU A 190 21.98 5.56 1.04
C GLU A 190 20.95 6.68 0.89
N PRO A 191 19.66 6.41 1.20
CA PRO A 191 19.09 5.10 1.56
C PRO A 191 19.07 4.11 0.40
N ILE A 192 19.05 2.79 0.70
CA ILE A 192 18.95 1.76 -0.33
C ILE A 192 17.70 1.99 -1.17
N SER A 193 17.85 1.92 -2.48
CA SER A 193 16.74 2.04 -3.42
C SER A 193 16.29 0.69 -3.96
N LEU A 194 14.97 0.53 -4.04
CA LEU A 194 14.28 -0.56 -4.69
C LEU A 194 13.56 -0.01 -5.93
N ASN A 195 13.93 -0.49 -7.09
CA ASN A 195 13.30 -0.13 -8.36
C ASN A 195 12.21 -1.14 -8.72
N ILE A 196 10.98 -0.66 -8.88
CA ILE A 196 9.82 -1.50 -9.19
C ILE A 196 9.49 -1.31 -10.67
N PRO A 197 9.66 -2.35 -11.50
CA PRO A 197 9.30 -2.31 -12.92
C PRO A 197 7.80 -2.09 -13.14
N PRO A 198 7.36 -1.46 -14.25
CA PRO A 198 5.94 -1.17 -14.52
C PRO A 198 5.06 -2.42 -14.57
N ASN A 199 5.60 -3.54 -15.02
CA ASN A 199 4.88 -4.82 -15.13
C ASN A 199 4.60 -5.49 -13.77
N HIS A 200 5.23 -5.02 -12.70
CA HIS A 200 4.98 -5.50 -11.33
C HIS A 200 3.87 -4.70 -10.63
N ASP A 201 3.53 -3.51 -11.14
CA ASP A 201 2.45 -2.70 -10.61
C ASP A 201 1.11 -3.07 -11.26
N LYS A 202 0.07 -3.27 -10.44
CA LYS A 202 -1.30 -3.56 -10.89
C LYS A 202 -1.86 -2.50 -11.86
N THR A 203 -1.34 -1.28 -11.81
CA THR A 203 -1.79 -0.15 -12.63
C THR A 203 -0.98 0.04 -13.90
N ASN A 204 0.04 -0.80 -14.17
CA ASN A 204 0.97 -0.66 -15.29
C ASN A 204 1.55 0.76 -15.43
N SER A 205 1.74 1.44 -14.31
CA SER A 205 2.30 2.77 -14.27
C SER A 205 3.83 2.74 -14.45
N THR A 206 4.43 3.91 -14.57
CA THR A 206 5.88 4.08 -14.78
C THR A 206 6.73 3.44 -13.68
N ASN A 207 8.00 3.18 -13.97
CA ASN A 207 9.00 2.75 -12.98
C ASN A 207 8.89 3.59 -11.71
N GLN A 208 8.83 2.91 -10.57
CA GLN A 208 8.75 3.54 -9.25
C GLN A 208 9.97 3.15 -8.43
N THR A 209 10.51 4.11 -7.70
CA THR A 209 11.59 3.87 -6.75
C THR A 209 11.04 3.97 -5.33
N ARG A 210 11.38 3.00 -4.49
CA ARG A 210 11.14 2.96 -3.05
C ARG A 210 12.45 2.88 -2.31
N TYR A 211 12.42 3.13 -1.02
CA TYR A 211 13.62 3.12 -0.20
C TYR A 211 13.44 2.18 0.98
N LEU A 212 14.55 1.67 1.49
CA LEU A 212 14.59 0.78 2.65
C LEU A 212 15.38 1.44 3.78
N THR A 213 14.95 1.15 5.00
CA THR A 213 15.69 1.53 6.21
C THR A 213 16.98 0.72 6.34
N SER A 214 17.97 1.26 7.07
CA SER A 214 19.23 0.58 7.34
C SER A 214 19.04 -0.74 8.09
N GLU A 215 18.02 -0.84 8.97
CA GLU A 215 17.69 -2.12 9.63
C GLU A 215 17.15 -3.17 8.65
N THR A 216 16.36 -2.77 7.65
CA THR A 216 15.87 -3.69 6.61
C THR A 216 17.00 -4.15 5.70
N LYS A 217 17.99 -3.27 5.42
CA LYS A 217 19.21 -3.59 4.68
C LYS A 217 19.94 -4.79 5.30
N GLU A 218 20.21 -4.73 6.59
CA GLU A 218 20.95 -5.79 7.29
C GLU A 218 20.29 -7.17 7.14
N PHE A 219 18.95 -7.22 7.27
CA PHE A 219 18.20 -8.47 7.07
C PHE A 219 18.17 -8.92 5.61
N LEU A 220 18.05 -7.96 4.69
CA LEU A 220 17.99 -8.24 3.26
C LEU A 220 19.32 -8.78 2.73
N GLU A 221 20.45 -8.17 3.07
CA GLU A 221 21.79 -8.59 2.65
C GLU A 221 22.06 -10.02 3.08
N THR A 222 21.78 -10.34 4.35
CA THR A 222 21.93 -11.70 4.86
C THR A 222 21.03 -12.70 4.13
N PHE A 223 19.77 -12.32 3.86
CA PHE A 223 18.78 -13.21 3.23
C PHE A 223 19.04 -13.42 1.73
N ALA A 224 19.53 -12.40 1.03
CA ALA A 224 19.74 -12.43 -0.41
C ALA A 224 21.16 -12.86 -0.82
N ASN A 225 22.04 -13.15 0.12
CA ASN A 225 23.46 -13.47 -0.15
C ASN A 225 23.63 -14.60 -1.17
N ASP A 226 22.90 -15.70 -0.98
CA ASP A 226 23.04 -16.92 -1.79
C ASP A 226 22.09 -16.94 -3.03
N LYS A 227 21.42 -15.84 -3.33
CA LYS A 227 20.50 -15.75 -4.47
C LYS A 227 21.19 -15.10 -5.67
N ALA A 228 20.86 -15.58 -6.88
CA ALA A 228 21.27 -14.92 -8.12
C ALA A 228 20.48 -13.61 -8.34
N ASP A 229 21.05 -12.70 -9.13
CA ASP A 229 20.46 -11.39 -9.36
C ASP A 229 19.07 -11.45 -10.01
N ASP A 230 18.84 -12.44 -10.86
CA ASP A 230 17.57 -12.67 -11.56
C ASP A 230 16.56 -13.49 -10.77
N ASP A 231 16.93 -14.02 -9.62
CA ASP A 231 16.03 -14.80 -8.78
C ASP A 231 15.01 -13.91 -8.09
N TYR A 232 13.75 -14.36 -8.08
CA TYR A 232 12.75 -13.79 -7.18
C TYR A 232 13.14 -14.08 -5.73
N LEU A 233 13.03 -13.08 -4.86
CA LEU A 233 13.38 -13.26 -3.45
C LEU A 233 12.38 -14.15 -2.70
N PHE A 234 11.11 -14.10 -3.05
CA PHE A 234 10.02 -14.65 -2.25
C PHE A 234 9.20 -15.74 -2.93
N ILE A 235 9.30 -15.89 -4.25
CA ILE A 235 8.61 -16.92 -5.03
C ILE A 235 9.60 -17.66 -5.94
N LYS A 236 9.21 -18.81 -6.47
CA LYS A 236 10.06 -19.55 -7.41
C LYS A 236 9.98 -18.95 -8.83
N ASN A 237 8.76 -18.66 -9.28
CA ASN A 237 8.51 -18.06 -10.59
C ASN A 237 7.18 -17.29 -10.58
N TYR A 238 6.93 -16.52 -11.64
CA TYR A 238 5.73 -15.68 -11.79
C TYR A 238 4.42 -16.50 -11.80
N GLU A 239 4.43 -17.71 -12.35
CA GLU A 239 3.24 -18.56 -12.47
C GLU A 239 2.63 -18.94 -11.11
N HIS A 240 3.45 -18.95 -10.06
CA HIS A 240 3.03 -19.24 -8.70
C HIS A 240 2.57 -18.01 -7.90
N LEU A 241 2.52 -16.83 -8.50
CA LEU A 241 2.22 -15.58 -7.77
C LEU A 241 0.87 -15.63 -7.06
N GLU A 242 -0.19 -16.06 -7.73
CA GLU A 242 -1.55 -16.13 -7.14
C GLU A 242 -1.58 -17.07 -5.94
N GLN A 243 -0.96 -18.23 -6.07
CA GLN A 243 -0.85 -19.21 -4.98
C GLN A 243 0.01 -18.69 -3.82
N ALA A 244 1.11 -17.97 -4.14
CA ALA A 244 1.98 -17.38 -3.14
C ALA A 244 1.27 -16.28 -2.36
N VAL A 245 0.51 -15.40 -3.00
CA VAL A 245 -0.31 -14.37 -2.35
C VAL A 245 -1.31 -15.01 -1.40
N ASN A 246 -2.09 -15.99 -1.86
CA ASN A 246 -3.08 -16.69 -1.04
C ASN A 246 -2.44 -17.41 0.15
N ASN A 247 -1.27 -18.01 -0.07
CA ASN A 247 -0.53 -18.69 1.00
C ASN A 247 0.02 -17.70 2.04
N GLU A 248 0.57 -16.55 1.62
CA GLU A 248 1.05 -15.54 2.55
C GLU A 248 -0.10 -14.90 3.35
N GLU A 249 -1.26 -14.64 2.72
CA GLU A 249 -2.45 -14.18 3.44
C GLU A 249 -2.91 -15.20 4.49
N ARG A 250 -2.95 -16.49 4.12
CA ARG A 250 -3.31 -17.57 5.05
C ARG A 250 -2.34 -17.68 6.22
N ILE A 251 -1.04 -17.60 5.96
CA ILE A 251 -0.01 -17.68 7.01
C ILE A 251 -0.05 -16.44 7.90
N PHE A 252 -0.27 -15.26 7.32
CA PHE A 252 -0.46 -14.04 8.07
C PHE A 252 -1.67 -14.15 9.01
N ASP A 253 -2.78 -14.74 8.56
CA ASP A 253 -3.94 -15.00 9.39
C ASP A 253 -3.65 -15.93 10.58
N LEU A 254 -2.84 -16.97 10.35
CA LEU A 254 -2.39 -17.86 11.43
C LEU A 254 -1.48 -17.14 12.43
N LEU A 255 -0.54 -16.33 11.92
CA LEU A 255 0.36 -15.53 12.75
C LEU A 255 -0.43 -14.53 13.59
N ARG A 256 -1.35 -13.78 12.98
CA ARG A 256 -2.25 -12.84 13.65
C ARG A 256 -3.03 -13.50 14.80
N LYS A 257 -3.63 -14.68 14.55
CA LYS A 257 -4.34 -15.45 15.58
C LYS A 257 -3.41 -15.87 16.71
N LYS A 258 -2.19 -16.33 16.39
CA LYS A 258 -1.19 -16.74 17.38
C LYS A 258 -0.72 -15.59 18.26
N LEU A 259 -0.70 -14.36 17.74
CA LEU A 259 -0.35 -13.16 18.48
C LEU A 259 -1.53 -12.54 19.25
N GLY A 260 -2.74 -13.08 19.10
CA GLY A 260 -3.94 -12.57 19.77
C GLY A 260 -4.53 -11.32 19.12
N PHE A 261 -4.10 -10.94 17.92
CA PHE A 261 -4.61 -9.79 17.19
C PHE A 261 -5.94 -10.13 16.50
N THR A 262 -7.00 -10.29 17.28
CA THR A 262 -8.30 -10.79 16.81
C THR A 262 -9.35 -9.71 16.58
N GLU A 263 -9.02 -8.45 16.83
CA GLU A 263 -9.94 -7.34 16.68
C GLU A 263 -10.51 -7.22 15.26
N ARG A 264 -11.80 -6.87 15.21
CA ARG A 264 -12.55 -6.72 13.97
C ARG A 264 -13.27 -5.38 13.92
N TYR A 265 -13.52 -4.91 12.68
CA TYR A 265 -14.39 -3.76 12.47
C TYR A 265 -15.85 -4.18 12.69
N GLU A 266 -16.61 -3.43 13.47
CA GLU A 266 -18.01 -3.72 13.82
C GLU A 266 -18.93 -3.79 12.60
N HIS A 267 -18.73 -2.88 11.63
CA HIS A 267 -19.63 -2.72 10.50
C HIS A 267 -19.51 -3.80 9.42
N ASN A 268 -18.38 -4.53 9.33
CA ASN A 268 -18.16 -5.53 8.27
C ASN A 268 -17.53 -6.84 8.76
N ASN A 269 -17.27 -6.94 10.06
CA ASN A 269 -16.66 -8.09 10.73
C ASN A 269 -15.28 -8.51 10.15
N ARG A 270 -14.61 -7.63 9.38
CA ARG A 270 -13.25 -7.88 8.88
C ARG A 270 -12.24 -7.62 9.99
N HIS A 271 -11.15 -8.39 9.99
CA HIS A 271 -10.06 -8.11 10.92
C HIS A 271 -9.45 -6.73 10.66
N LYS A 272 -9.12 -6.00 11.74
CA LYS A 272 -8.44 -4.70 11.66
C LYS A 272 -7.03 -4.89 11.10
N ILE A 273 -6.29 -5.86 11.65
CA ILE A 273 -4.94 -6.19 11.22
C ILE A 273 -4.98 -7.20 10.09
N VAL A 274 -4.52 -6.79 8.92
CA VAL A 274 -4.37 -7.58 7.71
C VAL A 274 -2.99 -7.30 7.08
N ILE A 275 -2.54 -8.12 6.15
CA ILE A 275 -1.22 -7.88 5.53
C ILE A 275 -1.09 -6.50 4.88
N HIS A 276 -2.20 -5.94 4.41
CA HIS A 276 -2.26 -4.57 3.87
C HIS A 276 -2.04 -3.47 4.92
N SER A 277 -2.11 -3.80 6.22
CA SER A 277 -1.86 -2.85 7.31
C SER A 277 -0.40 -2.38 7.40
N PHE A 278 0.57 -3.12 6.84
CA PHE A 278 1.94 -2.63 6.64
C PHE A 278 1.98 -1.42 5.71
N ARG A 279 1.18 -1.47 4.64
CA ARG A 279 1.06 -0.33 3.71
C ARG A 279 0.39 0.88 4.37
N ALA A 280 -0.60 0.64 5.24
CA ALA A 280 -1.22 1.71 6.03
C ALA A 280 -0.20 2.32 7.01
N PHE A 281 0.63 1.51 7.68
CA PHE A 281 1.72 2.01 8.53
C PHE A 281 2.69 2.92 7.75
N CYS A 282 3.22 2.46 6.63
CA CYS A 282 4.11 3.26 5.79
C CYS A 282 3.45 4.58 5.35
N ALA A 283 2.20 4.50 4.85
CA ALA A 283 1.47 5.68 4.38
C ALA A 283 1.20 6.68 5.50
N THR A 284 0.77 6.22 6.68
CA THR A 284 0.48 7.09 7.84
C THR A 284 1.76 7.75 8.32
N THR A 285 2.84 6.99 8.51
CA THR A 285 4.14 7.55 8.95
C THR A 285 4.65 8.64 7.98
N LEU A 286 4.52 8.41 6.67
CA LEU A 286 4.91 9.42 5.67
C LEU A 286 3.94 10.62 5.65
N ALA A 287 2.64 10.38 5.84
CA ALA A 287 1.64 11.44 5.84
C ALA A 287 1.79 12.39 7.03
N ASP A 288 2.11 11.85 8.21
CA ASP A 288 2.33 12.64 9.43
C ASP A 288 3.49 13.63 9.26
N LYS A 289 4.52 13.27 8.49
CA LYS A 289 5.70 14.13 8.26
C LYS A 289 5.58 15.03 7.04
N TYR A 290 5.02 14.52 5.94
CA TYR A 290 5.08 15.17 4.62
C TYR A 290 3.72 15.41 3.98
N GLY A 291 2.64 15.03 4.66
CA GLY A 291 1.27 15.16 4.17
C GLY A 291 0.79 13.99 3.29
N GLU A 292 -0.54 13.87 3.19
CA GLU A 292 -1.21 12.76 2.50
C GLU A 292 -0.83 12.65 1.02
N GLU A 293 -0.67 13.76 0.32
CA GLU A 293 -0.33 13.76 -1.11
C GLU A 293 1.02 13.09 -1.38
N PHE A 294 2.03 13.42 -0.55
CA PHE A 294 3.33 12.79 -0.64
C PHE A 294 3.25 11.30 -0.33
N ALA A 295 2.58 10.93 0.76
CA ALA A 295 2.42 9.54 1.17
C ALA A 295 1.72 8.71 0.08
N HIS A 296 0.61 9.20 -0.47
CA HIS A 296 -0.09 8.54 -1.57
C HIS A 296 0.75 8.44 -2.84
N GLY A 297 1.51 9.46 -3.17
CA GLY A 297 2.47 9.42 -4.29
C GLY A 297 3.57 8.39 -4.05
N TYR A 298 4.14 8.36 -2.84
CA TYR A 298 5.19 7.42 -2.46
C TYR A 298 4.71 5.97 -2.54
N ILE A 299 3.56 5.63 -1.98
CA ILE A 299 3.05 4.25 -2.02
C ILE A 299 2.47 3.84 -3.38
N GLY A 300 2.41 4.73 -4.38
CA GLY A 300 2.03 4.40 -5.76
C GLY A 300 0.52 4.41 -6.00
N HIS A 301 -0.24 5.33 -5.40
CA HIS A 301 -1.61 5.58 -5.82
C HIS A 301 -1.63 6.37 -7.12
N SER A 302 -2.16 5.77 -8.21
CA SER A 302 -2.13 6.31 -9.58
C SER A 302 -2.66 7.75 -9.71
N LYS A 303 -3.63 8.13 -8.89
CA LYS A 303 -4.20 9.48 -8.88
C LYS A 303 -3.18 10.57 -8.49
N TYR A 304 -2.15 10.20 -7.74
CA TYR A 304 -1.13 11.12 -7.21
C TYR A 304 0.24 10.93 -7.84
N LEU A 305 0.41 9.89 -8.68
CA LEU A 305 1.68 9.59 -9.36
C LEU A 305 2.05 10.72 -10.34
N GLY A 306 3.13 11.38 -10.04
CA GLY A 306 3.82 12.27 -10.96
C GLY A 306 3.44 13.75 -10.90
N GLN A 307 2.29 14.13 -10.35
CA GLN A 307 1.90 15.55 -10.28
C GLN A 307 2.51 16.30 -9.09
N TYR A 308 2.72 15.62 -7.97
CA TYR A 308 3.08 16.24 -6.69
C TYR A 308 4.53 16.01 -6.24
N ILE A 309 5.18 14.94 -6.71
CA ILE A 309 6.63 14.78 -6.47
C ILE A 309 7.39 15.52 -7.57
N ARG A 310 7.33 16.85 -7.55
CA ARG A 310 8.02 17.72 -8.53
C ARG A 310 9.54 17.53 -8.51
N ASN A 311 10.10 17.12 -7.40
CA ASN A 311 11.54 16.94 -7.24
C ASN A 311 11.89 15.53 -6.76
N LYS A 312 11.85 14.56 -7.68
CA LYS A 312 12.21 13.16 -7.40
C LYS A 312 13.62 13.02 -6.79
N LYS A 313 14.51 13.98 -7.03
CA LYS A 313 15.89 13.98 -6.47
C LYS A 313 15.92 14.20 -4.96
N LYS A 314 14.88 14.81 -4.37
CA LYS A 314 14.79 15.04 -2.92
C LYS A 314 14.15 13.89 -2.14
N VAL A 315 13.50 12.93 -2.83
CA VAL A 315 12.82 11.81 -2.15
C VAL A 315 13.77 10.96 -1.30
N PRO A 316 15.01 10.63 -1.74
CA PRO A 316 15.97 9.93 -0.90
C PRO A 316 16.28 10.67 0.42
N GLU A 317 16.52 11.97 0.34
CA GLU A 317 16.79 12.79 1.53
C GLU A 317 15.57 12.85 2.47
N MET A 318 14.38 12.98 1.90
CA MET A 318 13.12 12.98 2.67
C MET A 318 12.92 11.62 3.36
N PHE A 319 13.21 10.51 2.67
CA PHE A 319 13.13 9.19 3.26
C PHE A 319 14.17 9.02 4.38
N HIS A 320 15.40 9.45 4.17
CA HIS A 320 16.44 9.39 5.19
C HIS A 320 16.04 10.13 6.48
N ARG A 321 15.40 11.29 6.36
CA ARG A 321 14.91 12.07 7.52
C ARG A 321 13.79 11.41 8.31
N ILE A 322 13.03 10.49 7.70
CA ILE A 322 11.92 9.76 8.34
C ILE A 322 12.30 8.31 8.67
N GLU A 323 13.48 7.88 8.31
CA GLU A 323 13.93 6.50 8.48
C GLU A 323 13.74 5.99 9.90
N ASN A 324 14.08 6.79 10.91
CA ASN A 324 13.93 6.44 12.32
C ASN A 324 12.47 6.16 12.71
N GLU A 325 11.51 6.85 12.06
CA GLU A 325 10.09 6.64 12.30
C GLU A 325 9.59 5.31 11.73
N LEU A 326 10.25 4.79 10.71
CA LEU A 326 9.95 3.49 10.10
C LEU A 326 10.68 2.32 10.79
N MET A 327 11.77 2.57 11.50
CA MET A 327 12.54 1.55 12.21
C MET A 327 11.76 0.97 13.40
N ILE A 328 11.90 -0.35 13.61
CA ILE A 328 11.20 -1.10 14.66
C ILE A 328 12.15 -1.74 15.68
N TYR A 329 13.42 -1.95 15.34
CA TYR A 329 14.43 -2.54 16.23
C TYR A 329 15.43 -1.53 16.74
N LYS A 330 15.84 -0.60 15.90
CA LYS A 330 16.79 0.45 16.27
C LYS A 330 16.00 1.67 16.73
N THR A 331 15.94 1.89 18.02
CA THR A 331 15.58 3.20 18.56
C THR A 331 16.88 4.01 18.50
N VAL A 332 17.10 4.74 17.45
CA VAL A 332 18.04 5.85 17.51
C VAL A 332 17.36 6.85 18.43
N GLU A 333 17.92 7.06 19.62
CA GLU A 333 17.60 8.26 20.37
C GLU A 333 17.86 9.42 19.40
N VAL A 334 16.80 10.09 18.99
CA VAL A 334 16.90 11.36 18.30
C VAL A 334 17.53 12.27 19.36
N ILE A 335 18.86 12.35 19.35
CA ILE A 335 19.53 13.49 19.96
C ILE A 335 19.03 14.65 19.13
N ASP A 336 18.17 15.43 19.74
CA ASP A 336 17.61 16.64 19.14
C ASP A 336 18.81 17.44 18.60
N ASP A 337 18.95 17.50 17.29
CA ASP A 337 20.05 18.20 16.62
C ASP A 337 20.17 19.65 17.14
N SER A 338 19.09 20.22 17.67
CA SER A 338 19.07 21.52 18.31
C SER A 338 19.87 21.56 19.62
N GLU A 339 19.88 20.49 20.42
CA GLU A 339 20.73 20.39 21.62
C GLU A 339 22.20 20.24 21.25
N ARG A 340 22.50 19.43 20.24
CA ARG A 340 23.85 19.21 19.76
C ARG A 340 24.43 20.46 19.06
N VAL A 341 23.65 21.18 18.34
CA VAL A 341 24.00 22.50 17.76
C VAL A 341 24.27 23.50 18.89
N ARG A 342 23.42 23.55 19.90
CA ARG A 342 23.61 24.41 21.07
C ARG A 342 24.89 24.07 21.87
N GLU A 343 25.19 22.79 22.07
CA GLU A 343 26.45 22.37 22.71
C GLU A 343 27.65 22.72 21.88
N LEU A 344 27.58 22.60 20.55
CA LEU A 344 28.64 22.99 19.64
C LEU A 344 28.84 24.52 19.62
N GLU A 345 27.78 25.30 19.63
CA GLU A 345 27.81 26.75 19.73
C GLU A 345 28.49 27.19 21.05
N ILE A 346 28.13 26.61 22.18
CA ILE A 346 28.74 26.88 23.49
C ILE A 346 30.24 26.50 23.49
N LYS A 347 30.61 25.41 22.85
CA LYS A 347 32.04 25.02 22.71
C LYS A 347 32.82 25.98 21.80
N MET A 348 32.22 26.43 20.71
CA MET A 348 32.82 27.43 19.82
C MET A 348 33.03 28.77 20.53
N ASP A 349 32.06 29.27 21.26
CA ASP A 349 32.15 30.51 22.02
C ASP A 349 33.26 30.43 23.08
N ARG A 350 33.39 29.31 23.78
CA ARG A 350 34.46 29.08 24.73
C ARG A 350 35.86 29.04 24.07
N GLN A 351 35.97 28.42 22.92
CA GLN A 351 37.24 28.42 22.15
C GLN A 351 37.58 29.83 21.66
N GLN A 352 36.60 30.60 21.21
CA GLN A 352 36.80 31.98 20.77
C GLN A 352 37.27 32.87 21.92
N GLN A 353 36.73 32.70 23.14
CA GLN A 353 37.16 33.40 24.34
C GLN A 353 38.62 33.04 24.72
N ASN A 354 38.97 31.74 24.69
CA ASN A 354 40.31 31.28 24.95
C ASN A 354 41.35 31.83 23.93
N VAL A 355 40.99 31.89 22.65
CA VAL A 355 41.82 32.47 21.59
C VAL A 355 42.04 33.96 21.83
N THR A 356 41.02 34.69 22.26
CA THR A 356 41.09 36.12 22.56
C THR A 356 42.01 36.38 23.77
N GLU A 357 41.90 35.55 24.82
CA GLU A 357 42.71 35.65 26.02
C GLU A 357 44.19 35.31 25.74
N LEU A 358 44.46 34.27 24.96
CA LEU A 358 45.77 33.91 24.46
C LEU A 358 46.43 35.03 23.64
N THR A 359 45.64 35.68 22.77
CA THR A 359 46.12 36.80 21.95
C THR A 359 46.49 38.00 22.81
N LYS A 360 45.74 38.27 23.91
CA LYS A 360 46.04 39.32 24.86
C LYS A 360 47.36 39.03 25.64
N LEU A 361 47.50 37.80 26.14
CA LEU A 361 48.71 37.35 26.82
C LEU A 361 49.94 37.39 25.91
N MET A 362 49.80 37.02 24.65
CA MET A 362 50.91 37.13 23.67
C MET A 362 51.34 38.57 23.44
N LYS A 363 50.40 39.52 23.44
CA LYS A 363 50.67 40.94 23.30
C LYS A 363 51.39 41.48 24.49
N GLU A 364 50.98 41.14 25.73
CA GLU A 364 51.62 41.53 26.98
C GLU A 364 53.06 40.94 27.07
N LEU A 365 53.27 39.72 26.62
CA LEU A 365 54.56 39.03 26.56
C LEU A 365 55.50 39.69 25.54
N ALA A 366 54.98 40.17 24.42
CA ALA A 366 55.76 40.92 23.43
C ALA A 366 56.22 42.29 23.99
N GLU A 367 55.32 42.99 24.66
CA GLU A 367 55.64 44.29 25.32
C GLU A 367 56.73 44.11 26.42
N GLN A 368 56.58 43.07 27.27
CA GLN A 368 57.59 42.72 28.28
C GLN A 368 58.94 42.38 27.67
N LYS A 369 58.98 41.70 26.55
CA LYS A 369 60.19 41.34 25.80
C LYS A 369 60.91 42.58 25.25
N GLU A 370 60.15 43.55 24.74
CA GLU A 370 60.70 44.84 24.29
C GLU A 370 61.37 45.65 25.44
N ILE A 371 60.70 45.73 26.59
CA ILE A 371 61.17 46.38 27.79
C ILE A 371 62.48 45.70 28.27
N LEU A 372 62.48 44.37 28.32
CA LEU A 372 63.64 43.60 28.73
C LEU A 372 64.86 43.79 27.77
N THR A 373 64.59 43.93 26.48
CA THR A 373 65.63 44.17 25.46
C THR A 373 66.22 45.60 25.60
N ALA A 374 65.34 46.59 25.84
CA ALA A 374 65.77 47.95 26.10
C ALA A 374 66.67 48.04 27.38
N GLN A 375 66.24 47.40 28.46
CA GLN A 375 67.04 47.33 29.71
C GLN A 375 68.39 46.66 29.52
N LYS A 376 68.47 45.56 28.74
CA LYS A 376 69.72 44.90 28.41
C LYS A 376 70.67 45.80 27.61
N LEU A 377 70.11 46.55 26.65
CA LEU A 377 70.90 47.52 25.87
C LEU A 377 71.44 48.67 26.76
N GLU A 378 70.69 49.12 27.73
CA GLU A 378 71.05 50.17 28.64
C GLU A 378 72.16 49.69 29.63
N ILE A 379 72.03 48.47 30.16
CA ILE A 379 73.03 47.83 30.99
C ILE A 379 74.33 47.65 30.20
N GLN A 380 74.23 47.29 28.91
CA GLN A 380 75.43 47.14 28.06
C GLN A 380 76.13 48.47 27.74
N ARG A 381 75.35 49.55 27.58
CA ARG A 381 75.85 50.91 27.46
C ARG A 381 76.54 51.38 28.73
N LEU A 382 76.01 51.13 29.89
CA LEU A 382 76.63 51.50 31.20
C LEU A 382 77.92 50.71 31.46
N LYS A 383 77.98 49.42 31.03
CA LYS A 383 79.19 48.61 31.13
C LYS A 383 80.30 49.05 30.18
N ASN A 384 80.04 49.72 29.11
CA ASN A 384 81.05 50.26 28.18
C ASN A 384 81.52 51.67 28.52
N LEU A 385 80.97 52.31 29.58
CA LEU A 385 81.33 53.62 30.10
C LEU A 385 82.14 53.55 31.36
N THR A 386 82.39 52.36 31.93
CA THR A 386 83.25 51.99 32.97
C THR A 386 84.52 51.28 32.43
#